data_6211a3eb96e36c115226d55d4cb27cc4
#
_entry.id   6211a3eb96e36c115226d55d4cb27cc4
#
_cell.length_a   1.000
_cell.length_b   1.000
_cell.length_c   1.000
_cell.angle_alpha   90.00
_cell.angle_beta   90.00
_cell.angle_gamma   90.00
#
_symmetry.space_group_name_H-M   'P 1'
#
loop_
_entity.id
_entity.type
_entity.pdbx_description
1 polymer ?
#
loop_
_entity_poly.entity_id
_entity_poly.type
_entity_poly.pdbx_seq_one_letter_code
_entity_poly.pdbx_strand_id
1 'polypeptide(L)'
;MFASDLIQYLTTAGYTVYPDPNFIPADLPEAKLPCLLVFGTGGYAPHEYVPTERPTYQVIVKGKSYKANPANMAAAEALAKGLIKHLHRRVNFMVGSSSVFSCLALQSSPIYLGLDDKDRPMYSTNFVFYTREA
;
A
#
# COMPACT_ATOMS: atom_id res chain seq x y z
N MET A 1 -12.46 -1.33 -8.68
CA MET A 1 -11.58 -0.58 -7.75
C MET A 1 -10.30 -0.20 -8.47
N PHE A 2 -9.90 1.04 -8.35
CA PHE A 2 -8.68 1.56 -8.98
C PHE A 2 -7.61 1.84 -7.93
N ALA A 3 -6.35 1.88 -8.36
CA ALA A 3 -5.25 2.23 -7.45
C ALA A 3 -5.44 3.64 -6.83
N SER A 4 -5.99 4.58 -7.61
CA SER A 4 -6.31 5.92 -7.11
C SER A 4 -7.35 5.92 -6.00
N ASP A 5 -8.28 4.96 -6.02
CA ASP A 5 -9.28 4.80 -4.96
C ASP A 5 -8.61 4.36 -3.65
N LEU A 6 -7.66 3.44 -3.75
CA LEU A 6 -6.91 2.98 -2.59
C LEU A 6 -6.04 4.11 -2.01
N ILE A 7 -5.43 4.92 -2.89
CA ILE A 7 -4.68 6.11 -2.46
C ILE A 7 -5.59 7.04 -1.64
N GLN A 8 -6.79 7.32 -2.13
CA GLN A 8 -7.74 8.18 -1.45
C GLN A 8 -8.16 7.60 -0.10
N TYR A 9 -8.44 6.29 -0.07
CA TYR A 9 -8.81 5.61 1.16
C TYR A 9 -7.71 5.71 2.22
N LEU A 10 -6.47 5.42 1.85
CA LEU A 10 -5.33 5.47 2.77
C LEU A 10 -5.02 6.89 3.22
N THR A 11 -5.15 7.87 2.35
CA THR A 11 -4.98 9.28 2.70
C THR A 11 -6.01 9.71 3.73
N THR A 12 -7.26 9.33 3.54
CA THR A 12 -8.35 9.61 4.48
C THR A 12 -8.12 8.92 5.82
N ALA A 13 -7.51 7.74 5.81
CA ALA A 13 -7.17 7.00 7.02
C ALA A 13 -5.98 7.60 7.81
N GLY A 14 -5.33 8.62 7.27
CA GLY A 14 -4.25 9.34 7.96
C GLY A 14 -2.85 9.04 7.49
N TYR A 15 -2.68 8.20 6.46
CA TYR A 15 -1.37 7.91 5.89
C TYR A 15 -0.91 9.02 4.94
N THR A 16 0.40 9.23 4.86
CA THR A 16 1.00 10.07 3.83
C THR A 16 1.20 9.19 2.60
N VAL A 17 0.46 9.48 1.52
CA VAL A 17 0.46 8.67 0.31
C VAL A 17 0.84 9.54 -0.87
N TYR A 18 1.73 9.04 -1.73
CA TYR A 18 2.04 9.71 -2.98
C TYR A 18 0.80 9.71 -3.89
N PRO A 19 0.41 10.86 -4.45
CA PRO A 19 -0.88 10.98 -5.14
C PRO A 19 -1.00 10.24 -6.47
N ASP A 20 0.12 9.93 -7.12
CA ASP A 20 0.10 9.26 -8.43
C ASP A 20 0.29 7.76 -8.24
N PRO A 21 -0.65 6.94 -8.76
CA PRO A 21 -0.51 5.48 -8.69
C PRO A 21 0.51 4.96 -9.70
N ASN A 22 1.04 3.78 -9.43
CA ASN A 22 1.93 3.04 -10.34
C ASN A 22 3.21 3.80 -10.69
N PHE A 23 3.73 4.58 -9.75
CA PHE A 23 4.86 5.46 -10.00
C PHE A 23 5.76 5.54 -8.78
N ILE A 24 7.09 5.46 -9.00
CA ILE A 24 8.08 5.72 -7.97
C ILE A 24 8.72 7.07 -8.31
N PRO A 25 8.45 8.12 -7.51
CA PRO A 25 9.03 9.43 -7.79
C PRO A 25 10.55 9.40 -7.61
N ALA A 26 11.27 10.08 -8.52
CA ALA A 26 12.73 10.13 -8.48
C ALA A 26 13.23 10.90 -7.26
N ASP A 27 12.46 11.87 -6.80
CA ASP A 27 12.85 12.70 -5.67
C ASP A 27 11.64 13.11 -4.85
N LEU A 28 11.70 12.80 -3.54
CA LEU A 28 10.70 13.22 -2.58
C LEU A 28 11.37 14.06 -1.50
N PRO A 29 10.76 15.20 -1.09
CA PRO A 29 11.29 15.96 0.04
C PRO A 29 11.28 15.11 1.31
N GLU A 30 12.33 15.23 2.13
CA GLU A 30 12.41 14.51 3.42
C GLU A 30 11.19 14.78 4.31
N ALA A 31 10.61 15.98 4.22
CA ALA A 31 9.43 16.34 5.02
C ALA A 31 8.19 15.48 4.68
N LYS A 32 8.14 14.87 3.50
CA LYS A 32 7.03 14.01 3.08
C LYS A 32 7.29 12.53 3.29
N LEU A 33 8.39 12.17 3.91
CA LEU A 33 8.73 10.79 4.23
C LEU A 33 8.47 10.51 5.72
N PRO A 34 8.13 9.28 6.08
CA PRO A 34 7.87 8.13 5.21
C PRO A 34 6.58 8.30 4.40
N CYS A 35 6.57 7.69 3.22
CA CYS A 35 5.48 7.85 2.25
C CYS A 35 5.08 6.49 1.69
N LEU A 36 3.79 6.31 1.42
CA LEU A 36 3.26 5.12 0.78
C LEU A 36 3.15 5.34 -0.73
N LEU A 37 3.56 4.34 -1.50
CA LEU A 37 3.46 4.32 -2.97
C LEU A 37 2.55 3.15 -3.36
N VAL A 38 1.49 3.41 -4.11
CA VAL A 38 0.47 2.41 -4.42
C VAL A 38 0.59 1.94 -5.86
N PHE A 39 0.65 0.62 -6.05
CA PHE A 39 0.72 -0.02 -7.37
C PHE A 39 -0.40 -1.01 -7.54
N GLY A 40 -1.05 -0.99 -8.71
CA GLY A 40 -1.96 -2.05 -9.11
C GLY A 40 -1.15 -3.21 -9.67
N THR A 41 -1.43 -4.41 -9.19
CA THR A 41 -0.73 -5.63 -9.62
C THR A 41 -1.65 -6.62 -10.34
N GLY A 42 -2.84 -6.16 -10.76
CA GLY A 42 -3.80 -6.93 -11.52
C GLY A 42 -4.71 -7.75 -10.63
N GLY A 43 -4.24 -8.88 -10.17
CA GLY A 43 -5.01 -9.76 -9.32
C GLY A 43 -5.47 -11.04 -10.00
N TYR A 44 -6.50 -11.65 -9.44
CA TYR A 44 -7.07 -12.89 -9.94
C TYR A 44 -8.19 -12.60 -10.93
N ALA A 45 -8.53 -13.59 -11.75
CA ALA A 45 -9.61 -13.45 -12.71
C ALA A 45 -10.93 -13.09 -12.00
N PRO A 46 -11.76 -12.22 -12.60
CA PRO A 46 -13.06 -11.93 -12.03
C PRO A 46 -13.94 -13.18 -12.03
N HIS A 47 -14.92 -13.21 -11.14
CA HIS A 47 -15.83 -14.34 -11.06
C HIS A 47 -16.67 -14.43 -12.35
N GLU A 48 -16.87 -15.65 -12.85
CA GLU A 48 -17.52 -15.88 -14.13
C GLU A 48 -19.01 -15.47 -14.14
N TYR A 49 -19.70 -15.65 -13.04
CA TYR A 49 -21.16 -15.49 -12.96
C TYR A 49 -21.63 -14.38 -12.00
N VAL A 50 -20.80 -13.94 -11.10
CA VAL A 50 -21.14 -12.97 -10.06
C VAL A 50 -20.27 -11.73 -10.22
N PRO A 51 -20.80 -10.50 -10.04
CA PRO A 51 -20.01 -9.27 -10.24
C PRO A 51 -19.03 -9.01 -9.09
N THR A 52 -18.18 -9.98 -8.80
CA THR A 52 -17.13 -9.88 -7.80
C THR A 52 -15.77 -9.97 -8.45
N GLU A 53 -14.81 -9.24 -7.88
CA GLU A 53 -13.45 -9.18 -8.38
C GLU A 53 -12.47 -9.40 -7.23
N ARG A 54 -11.24 -9.78 -7.59
CA ARG A 54 -10.17 -10.01 -6.62
C ARG A 54 -8.91 -9.28 -7.06
N PRO A 55 -8.93 -7.94 -7.10
CA PRO A 55 -7.73 -7.18 -7.47
C PRO A 55 -6.68 -7.26 -6.39
N THR A 56 -5.42 -7.18 -6.80
CA THR A 56 -4.29 -7.12 -5.89
C THR A 56 -3.59 -5.77 -6.02
N TYR A 57 -3.04 -5.30 -4.90
CA TYR A 57 -2.31 -4.05 -4.86
C TYR A 57 -1.05 -4.22 -4.05
N GLN A 58 0.01 -3.59 -4.52
CA GLN A 58 1.25 -3.46 -3.79
C GLN A 58 1.34 -2.06 -3.22
N VAL A 59 1.65 -1.96 -1.94
CA VAL A 59 1.93 -0.68 -1.29
C VAL A 59 3.36 -0.71 -0.80
N ILE A 60 4.19 0.15 -1.39
CA ILE A 60 5.59 0.30 -0.99
C ILE A 60 5.68 1.42 0.03
N VAL A 61 6.32 1.14 1.14
CA VAL A 61 6.65 2.15 2.16
C VAL A 61 8.07 2.61 1.91
N LYS A 62 8.24 3.89 1.61
CA LYS A 62 9.55 4.51 1.44
C LYS A 62 9.84 5.35 2.67
N GLY A 63 10.88 4.99 3.41
CA GLY A 63 11.26 5.66 4.65
C GLY A 63 12.21 6.82 4.42
N LYS A 64 12.56 7.51 5.50
CA LYS A 64 13.60 8.53 5.50
C LYS A 64 14.98 7.88 5.41
N SER A 65 15.99 8.64 5.00
CA SER A 65 17.37 8.15 4.87
C SER A 65 17.86 7.53 6.18
N TYR A 66 18.38 6.30 6.12
CA TYR A 66 18.94 5.65 7.30
C TYR A 66 20.28 6.28 7.72
N LYS A 67 20.98 6.93 6.78
CA LYS A 67 22.24 7.64 7.10
C LYS A 67 21.99 8.88 7.93
N ALA A 68 20.84 9.54 7.74
CA ALA A 68 20.46 10.67 8.56
C ALA A 68 20.16 10.23 10.00
N ASN A 69 19.50 9.08 10.14
CA ASN A 69 19.19 8.45 11.43
C ASN A 69 18.97 6.95 11.23
N PRO A 70 19.80 6.06 11.81
CA PRO A 70 19.62 4.61 11.66
C PRO A 70 18.24 4.10 12.09
N ALA A 71 17.56 4.79 13.01
CA ALA A 71 16.22 4.43 13.44
C ALA A 71 15.17 4.54 12.33
N ASN A 72 15.45 5.24 11.23
CA ASN A 72 14.54 5.38 10.11
C ASN A 72 14.26 4.05 9.39
N MET A 73 15.19 3.12 9.43
CA MET A 73 15.00 1.76 8.89
C MET A 73 13.89 1.04 9.66
N ALA A 74 14.00 1.01 10.99
CA ALA A 74 13.00 0.37 11.84
C ALA A 74 11.65 1.09 11.78
N ALA A 75 11.66 2.42 11.66
CA ALA A 75 10.44 3.21 11.53
C ALA A 75 9.68 2.88 10.26
N ALA A 76 10.37 2.72 9.13
CA ALA A 76 9.74 2.35 7.86
C ALA A 76 9.15 0.94 7.93
N GLU A 77 9.88 -0.01 8.51
CA GLU A 77 9.38 -1.38 8.72
C GLU A 77 8.16 -1.40 9.62
N ALA A 78 8.17 -0.64 10.71
CA ALA A 78 7.05 -0.54 11.64
C ALA A 78 5.81 0.04 10.97
N LEU A 79 5.98 1.06 10.13
CA LEU A 79 4.88 1.64 9.36
C LEU A 79 4.28 0.61 8.40
N ALA A 80 5.12 -0.13 7.69
CA ALA A 80 4.68 -1.18 6.77
C ALA A 80 3.94 -2.31 7.52
N LYS A 81 4.46 -2.73 8.66
CA LYS A 81 3.81 -3.73 9.50
C LYS A 81 2.46 -3.23 10.03
N GLY A 82 2.40 -1.96 10.42
CA GLY A 82 1.17 -1.32 10.85
C GLY A 82 0.12 -1.28 9.74
N LEU A 83 0.53 -1.05 8.50
CA LEU A 83 -0.36 -1.09 7.35
C LEU A 83 -0.93 -2.49 7.14
N ILE A 84 -0.12 -3.53 7.24
CA ILE A 84 -0.57 -4.92 7.18
C ILE A 84 -1.64 -5.17 8.25
N LYS A 85 -1.38 -4.75 9.49
CA LYS A 85 -2.35 -4.89 10.59
C LYS A 85 -3.64 -4.13 10.35
N HIS A 86 -3.54 -2.95 9.73
CA HIS A 86 -4.72 -2.12 9.45
C HIS A 86 -5.63 -2.76 8.41
N LEU A 87 -5.06 -3.31 7.34
CA LEU A 87 -5.83 -3.82 6.21
C LEU A 87 -6.15 -5.31 6.28
N HIS A 88 -5.27 -6.11 6.89
CA HIS A 88 -5.46 -7.56 6.92
C HIS A 88 -6.72 -7.93 7.71
N ARG A 89 -7.59 -8.72 7.09
CA ARG A 89 -8.88 -9.18 7.63
C ARG A 89 -9.90 -8.05 7.85
N ARG A 90 -9.65 -6.88 7.29
CA ARG A 90 -10.65 -5.81 7.31
C ARG A 90 -11.81 -6.19 6.39
N VAL A 91 -13.03 -6.03 6.87
CA VAL A 91 -14.24 -6.48 6.17
C VAL A 91 -15.27 -5.37 6.07
N ASN A 92 -16.11 -5.46 5.02
CA ASN A 92 -17.30 -4.62 4.84
C ASN A 92 -17.00 -3.11 4.90
N PHE A 93 -16.18 -2.64 3.97
CA PHE A 93 -15.87 -1.22 3.87
C PHE A 93 -15.85 -0.77 2.41
N MET A 94 -15.88 0.54 2.20
CA MET A 94 -15.89 1.14 0.87
C MET A 94 -14.50 1.68 0.52
N VAL A 95 -14.07 1.41 -0.72
CA VAL A 95 -12.89 2.05 -1.32
C VAL A 95 -13.34 2.64 -2.65
N GLY A 96 -13.42 3.96 -2.71
CA GLY A 96 -14.07 4.63 -3.84
C GLY A 96 -15.52 4.20 -3.94
N SER A 97 -15.96 3.79 -5.12
CA SER A 97 -17.30 3.25 -5.36
C SER A 97 -17.40 1.74 -5.17
N SER A 98 -16.30 1.08 -4.84
CA SER A 98 -16.25 -0.36 -4.67
C SER A 98 -16.59 -0.77 -3.26
N SER A 99 -17.46 -1.78 -3.12
CA SER A 99 -17.72 -2.43 -1.84
C SER A 99 -16.68 -3.52 -1.62
N VAL A 100 -15.91 -3.42 -0.55
CA VAL A 100 -14.89 -4.40 -0.19
C VAL A 100 -15.45 -5.34 0.85
N PHE A 101 -15.58 -6.62 0.50
CA PHE A 101 -16.05 -7.64 1.45
C PHE A 101 -14.95 -7.97 2.45
N SER A 102 -13.73 -8.13 1.96
CA SER A 102 -12.56 -8.39 2.81
C SER A 102 -11.29 -7.98 2.08
N CYS A 103 -10.26 -7.74 2.87
CA CYS A 103 -8.90 -7.51 2.40
C CYS A 103 -7.97 -8.44 3.16
N LEU A 104 -7.09 -9.11 2.46
CA LEU A 104 -6.11 -10.01 3.05
C LEU A 104 -4.71 -9.60 2.63
N ALA A 105 -3.80 -9.54 3.59
CA ALA A 105 -2.39 -9.39 3.30
C ALA A 105 -1.83 -10.70 2.76
N LEU A 106 -0.96 -10.59 1.76
CA LEU A 106 -0.32 -11.77 1.15
C LEU A 106 0.94 -12.21 1.90
N GLN A 107 1.47 -11.37 2.79
CA GLN A 107 2.62 -11.68 3.64
C GLN A 107 2.35 -11.30 5.08
N SER A 108 2.93 -12.05 6.01
CA SER A 108 2.85 -11.75 7.45
C SER A 108 3.69 -10.53 7.84
N SER A 109 4.76 -10.29 7.11
CA SER A 109 5.69 -9.19 7.36
C SER A 109 6.03 -8.49 6.06
N PRO A 110 6.38 -7.20 6.11
CA PRO A 110 6.79 -6.48 4.91
C PRO A 110 8.06 -7.07 4.32
N ILE A 111 8.19 -6.97 2.99
CA ILE A 111 9.35 -7.46 2.25
C ILE A 111 10.32 -6.30 2.07
N TYR A 112 11.54 -6.47 2.56
CA TYR A 112 12.58 -5.46 2.37
C TYR A 112 13.04 -5.44 0.91
N LEU A 113 12.96 -4.28 0.26
CA LEU A 113 13.35 -4.11 -1.14
C LEU A 113 14.73 -3.49 -1.31
N GLY A 114 15.39 -3.10 -0.22
CA GLY A 114 16.67 -2.43 -0.27
C GLY A 114 16.56 -0.93 -0.08
N LEU A 115 17.66 -0.24 -0.37
CA LEU A 115 17.75 1.22 -0.28
C LEU A 115 17.68 1.82 -1.68
N ASP A 116 17.13 3.03 -1.77
CA ASP A 116 17.23 3.80 -3.01
C ASP A 116 18.59 4.50 -3.10
N ASP A 117 18.81 5.32 -4.12
CA ASP A 117 20.06 6.05 -4.34
C ASP A 117 20.33 7.14 -3.28
N LYS A 118 19.35 7.46 -2.44
CA LYS A 118 19.47 8.40 -1.32
C LYS A 118 19.44 7.70 0.05
N ASP A 119 19.72 6.40 0.06
CA ASP A 119 19.77 5.58 1.28
C ASP A 119 18.46 5.53 2.04
N ARG A 120 17.34 5.57 1.34
CA ARG A 120 15.99 5.47 1.90
C ARG A 120 15.50 4.04 1.81
N PRO A 121 15.16 3.40 2.94
CA PRO A 121 14.68 2.02 2.92
C PRO A 121 13.31 1.91 2.28
N MET A 122 13.09 0.84 1.54
CA MET A 122 11.81 0.53 0.92
C MET A 122 11.33 -0.85 1.36
N TYR A 123 10.05 -0.92 1.73
CA TYR A 123 9.39 -2.16 2.12
C TYR A 123 8.13 -2.35 1.28
N SER A 124 7.92 -3.59 0.81
CA SER A 124 6.75 -3.95 0.04
C SER A 124 5.72 -4.63 0.93
N THR A 125 4.46 -4.22 0.78
CA THR A 125 3.30 -4.90 1.33
C THR A 125 2.35 -5.20 0.19
N ASN A 126 1.72 -6.38 0.19
CA ASN A 126 0.86 -6.82 -0.90
C ASN A 126 -0.46 -7.31 -0.34
N PHE A 127 -1.55 -6.94 -1.01
CA PHE A 127 -2.90 -7.22 -0.54
C PHE A 127 -3.76 -7.72 -1.67
N VAL A 128 -4.68 -8.63 -1.36
CA VAL A 128 -5.79 -8.97 -2.23
C VAL A 128 -7.08 -8.40 -1.63
N PHE A 129 -7.86 -7.75 -2.48
CA PHE A 129 -9.17 -7.21 -2.10
C PHE A 129 -10.25 -8.05 -2.77
N TYR A 130 -11.26 -8.41 -2.00
CA TYR A 130 -12.45 -9.09 -2.52
C TYR A 130 -13.53 -8.03 -2.64
N THR A 131 -13.85 -7.65 -3.89
CA THR A 131 -14.66 -6.46 -4.14
C THR A 131 -15.87 -6.76 -5.01
N ARG A 132 -16.86 -5.88 -4.89
CA ARG A 132 -17.98 -5.78 -5.80
C ARG A 132 -18.12 -4.33 -6.22
N GLU A 133 -18.17 -4.08 -7.52
CA GLU A 133 -18.41 -2.74 -8.06
C GLU A 133 -19.86 -2.33 -7.82
N ALA A 134 -20.03 -1.08 -7.46
CA ALA A 134 -21.36 -0.53 -7.21
C ALA A 134 -22.10 -0.25 -8.51
#